data_70471cd357ec4f68ee8931e8b157eb51
#
_entry.id   70471cd357ec4f68ee8931e8b157eb51
#
_cell.length_a   1.000
_cell.length_b   1.000
_cell.length_c   1.000
_cell.angle_alpha   90.00
_cell.angle_beta   90.00
_cell.angle_gamma   90.00
#
_symmetry.space_group_name_H-M   'P 1'
#
loop_
_entity.id
_entity.type
_entity.pdbx_description
1 polymer ?
#
loop_
_entity_poly.entity_id
_entity_poly.type
_entity_poly.pdbx_seq_one_letter_code
_entity_poly.pdbx_strand_id
1 'polypeptide(L)'
;MARCFRWFLTAALTVVSFQAFCCTSVIISGNARVDGRPVMLKHRDTGELNNMMRWFKGPQYDFIGLVNSSSKGGEVWSGTNSAGFCIMNTATYDLKDDEVSYSEMDKEGIVMFKALGQCADLRDFERLLESLPKPWGVEANFGIIDAKGEAAYYEVNNYSYRRFDVANEPEGYMVVTNFTRSGRPAERKGEDRFAKAVEILKGMDISTAGHKELLNGISRSGKPIMRDISASSIVFEGVLPGEDPSKTVAWTVLGCPTTSVYIPLKVFGSDHIPSFMKD
;
A
#
# COMPACT_ATOMS: atom_id res chain seq x y z
N MET A 1 19.33 -58.11 34.92
CA MET A 1 18.27 -57.09 34.88
C MET A 1 18.82 -55.88 34.17
N ALA A 2 18.55 -55.73 32.86
CA ALA A 2 18.98 -54.59 32.06
C ALA A 2 17.78 -53.66 31.82
N ARG A 3 17.83 -52.44 32.34
CA ARG A 3 16.80 -51.42 32.13
C ARG A 3 17.12 -50.68 30.83
N CYS A 4 16.31 -50.87 29.77
CA CYS A 4 16.30 -50.06 28.57
C CYS A 4 15.68 -48.70 28.88
N PHE A 5 16.47 -47.62 28.76
CA PHE A 5 16.03 -46.22 28.81
C PHE A 5 15.62 -45.82 27.39
N ARG A 6 14.31 -45.68 27.14
CA ARG A 6 13.77 -45.12 25.88
C ARG A 6 13.79 -43.59 25.98
N TRP A 7 14.64 -42.97 25.20
CA TRP A 7 14.60 -41.51 24.95
C TRP A 7 13.47 -41.21 23.96
N PHE A 8 12.44 -40.51 24.43
CA PHE A 8 11.46 -39.90 23.55
C PHE A 8 12.02 -38.54 23.10
N LEU A 9 12.44 -38.48 21.85
CA LEU A 9 12.72 -37.17 21.16
C LEU A 9 11.36 -36.56 20.83
N THR A 10 10.94 -35.55 21.58
CA THR A 10 9.81 -34.71 21.24
C THR A 10 10.35 -33.67 20.24
N ALA A 11 10.10 -33.88 18.96
CA ALA A 11 10.35 -32.85 17.92
C ALA A 11 9.29 -31.76 18.12
N ALA A 12 9.71 -30.60 18.64
CA ALA A 12 8.89 -29.41 18.66
C ALA A 12 8.80 -28.89 17.20
N LEU A 13 7.65 -29.14 16.57
CA LEU A 13 7.31 -28.47 15.31
C LEU A 13 7.08 -26.98 15.64
N THR A 14 8.06 -26.14 15.39
CA THR A 14 7.87 -24.70 15.32
C THR A 14 7.03 -24.41 14.07
N VAL A 15 5.73 -24.24 14.27
CA VAL A 15 4.84 -23.67 13.26
C VAL A 15 5.25 -22.21 13.13
N VAL A 16 6.07 -21.90 12.13
CA VAL A 16 6.27 -20.52 11.69
C VAL A 16 4.94 -20.09 11.06
N SER A 17 4.13 -19.39 11.84
CA SER A 17 2.93 -18.74 11.32
C SER A 17 3.41 -17.63 10.40
N PHE A 18 3.37 -17.85 9.09
CA PHE A 18 3.44 -16.78 8.10
C PHE A 18 2.26 -15.85 8.37
N GLN A 19 2.53 -14.71 8.99
CA GLN A 19 1.55 -13.65 9.09
C GLN A 19 1.41 -13.07 7.69
N ALA A 20 0.40 -13.52 6.97
CA ALA A 20 0.05 -12.96 5.67
C ALA A 20 -0.27 -11.47 5.86
N PHE A 21 0.55 -10.60 5.28
CA PHE A 21 0.26 -9.17 5.19
C PHE A 21 -1.03 -9.01 4.42
N CYS A 22 -2.03 -8.40 5.02
CA CYS A 22 -3.36 -8.31 4.46
C CYS A 22 -3.78 -6.85 4.39
N CYS A 23 -3.77 -6.27 3.21
CA CYS A 23 -4.14 -4.88 2.98
C CYS A 23 -5.46 -4.77 2.20
N THR A 24 -6.10 -3.61 2.29
CA THR A 24 -7.22 -3.22 1.42
C THR A 24 -6.90 -1.85 0.84
N SER A 25 -7.10 -1.68 -0.44
CA SER A 25 -6.82 -0.44 -1.15
C SER A 25 -7.93 -0.07 -2.11
N VAL A 26 -8.14 1.22 -2.27
CA VAL A 26 -9.08 1.81 -3.22
C VAL A 26 -8.40 2.95 -3.94
N ILE A 27 -8.55 3.03 -5.26
CA ILE A 27 -8.26 4.25 -6.01
C ILE A 27 -9.55 4.70 -6.68
N ILE A 28 -9.88 5.98 -6.55
CA ILE A 28 -10.94 6.67 -7.30
C ILE A 28 -10.24 7.57 -8.31
N SER A 29 -10.62 7.41 -9.60
CA SER A 29 -10.11 8.27 -10.68
C SER A 29 -10.62 9.70 -10.54
N GLY A 30 -9.79 10.67 -10.88
CA GLY A 30 -10.22 12.06 -10.99
C GLY A 30 -11.40 12.26 -11.96
N ASN A 31 -11.49 11.44 -13.01
CA ASN A 31 -12.59 11.49 -13.98
C ASN A 31 -13.97 11.15 -13.37
N ALA A 32 -13.99 10.41 -12.25
CA ALA A 32 -15.22 10.06 -11.54
C ALA A 32 -15.63 11.07 -10.49
N ARG A 33 -14.81 12.09 -10.23
CA ARG A 33 -15.00 13.06 -9.16
C ARG A 33 -15.34 14.44 -9.70
N VAL A 34 -16.22 15.15 -8.98
CA VAL A 34 -16.63 16.52 -9.36
C VAL A 34 -15.50 17.54 -9.27
N ASP A 35 -14.52 17.29 -8.39
CA ASP A 35 -13.33 18.14 -8.23
C ASP A 35 -12.15 17.73 -9.14
N GLY A 36 -12.29 16.62 -9.89
CA GLY A 36 -11.29 16.14 -10.82
C GLY A 36 -10.03 15.53 -10.19
N ARG A 37 -9.94 15.40 -8.86
CA ARG A 37 -8.74 14.94 -8.15
C ARG A 37 -8.75 13.43 -7.93
N PRO A 38 -7.67 12.70 -8.27
CA PRO A 38 -7.59 11.29 -7.92
C PRO A 38 -7.42 11.14 -6.41
N VAL A 39 -8.02 10.06 -5.85
CA VAL A 39 -7.91 9.72 -4.43
C VAL A 39 -7.49 8.27 -4.29
N MET A 40 -6.53 7.99 -3.39
CA MET A 40 -6.02 6.64 -3.14
C MET A 40 -6.01 6.33 -1.65
N LEU A 41 -6.69 5.26 -1.24
CA LEU A 41 -6.68 4.70 0.12
C LEU A 41 -5.75 3.49 0.20
N LYS A 42 -4.94 3.41 1.26
CA LYS A 42 -4.37 2.17 1.79
C LYS A 42 -4.82 1.95 3.21
N HIS A 43 -5.45 0.81 3.48
CA HIS A 43 -5.65 0.24 4.80
C HIS A 43 -4.63 -0.88 5.00
N ARG A 44 -3.75 -0.73 5.99
CA ARG A 44 -2.61 -1.61 6.22
C ARG A 44 -2.85 -2.54 7.39
N ASP A 45 -2.80 -3.83 7.13
CA ASP A 45 -2.75 -4.88 8.14
C ASP A 45 -1.35 -5.51 8.14
N THR A 46 -0.75 -5.64 9.31
CA THR A 46 0.61 -6.16 9.48
C THR A 46 0.83 -6.67 10.89
N GLY A 47 1.79 -7.59 11.06
CA GLY A 47 2.24 -8.01 12.38
C GLY A 47 3.07 -6.96 13.13
N GLU A 48 3.62 -5.98 12.40
CA GLU A 48 4.35 -4.84 12.99
C GLU A 48 3.36 -3.68 13.21
N LEU A 49 2.77 -3.62 14.41
CA LEU A 49 1.72 -2.65 14.74
C LEU A 49 2.23 -1.23 14.94
N ASN A 50 3.49 -1.08 15.33
CA ASN A 50 4.11 0.22 15.58
C ASN A 50 4.60 0.83 14.27
N ASN A 51 3.86 1.81 13.79
CA ASN A 51 4.17 2.52 12.56
C ASN A 51 4.42 3.99 12.85
N MET A 52 5.21 4.63 12.00
CA MET A 52 5.47 6.07 12.06
C MET A 52 5.53 6.67 10.66
N MET A 53 5.41 7.99 10.58
CA MET A 53 5.68 8.76 9.37
C MET A 53 7.08 9.33 9.44
N ARG A 54 7.82 9.21 8.35
CA ARG A 54 9.18 9.74 8.25
C ARG A 54 9.36 10.57 6.99
N TRP A 55 10.05 11.68 7.12
CA TRP A 55 10.51 12.48 6.00
C TRP A 55 11.88 11.99 5.53
N PHE A 56 12.08 12.01 4.23
CA PHE A 56 13.33 11.60 3.59
C PHE A 56 13.76 12.63 2.55
N LYS A 57 15.05 12.91 2.53
CA LYS A 57 15.71 13.57 1.41
C LYS A 57 15.90 12.57 0.29
N GLY A 58 15.25 12.78 -0.84
CA GLY A 58 15.42 11.92 -2.00
C GLY A 58 16.46 12.46 -2.98
N PRO A 59 16.93 11.64 -3.93
CA PRO A 59 17.89 12.08 -4.95
C PRO A 59 17.29 13.10 -5.93
N GLN A 60 16.00 13.03 -6.23
CA GLN A 60 15.28 13.98 -7.10
C GLN A 60 14.15 14.67 -6.35
N TYR A 61 13.38 13.91 -5.55
CA TYR A 61 12.21 14.39 -4.83
C TYR A 61 12.29 14.04 -3.37
N ASP A 62 12.07 15.04 -2.50
CA ASP A 62 11.86 14.79 -1.08
C ASP A 62 10.51 14.12 -0.88
N PHE A 63 10.36 13.29 0.14
CA PHE A 63 9.14 12.54 0.35
C PHE A 63 8.84 12.26 1.82
N ILE A 64 7.58 11.95 2.11
CA ILE A 64 7.15 11.36 3.37
C ILE A 64 6.66 9.95 3.13
N GLY A 65 6.99 9.04 4.03
CA GLY A 65 6.60 7.64 3.93
C GLY A 65 6.21 7.03 5.26
N LEU A 66 5.26 6.10 5.20
CA LEU A 66 4.90 5.22 6.30
C LEU A 66 5.97 4.15 6.45
N VAL A 67 6.53 4.02 7.64
CA VAL A 67 7.54 3.01 7.97
C VAL A 67 7.16 2.25 9.23
N ASN A 68 7.74 1.06 9.42
CA ASN A 68 7.73 0.42 10.73
C ASN A 68 8.61 1.22 11.69
N SER A 69 8.22 1.36 12.96
CA SER A 69 9.04 2.06 13.95
C SER A 69 10.41 1.42 14.16
N SER A 70 10.51 0.11 13.94
CA SER A 70 11.75 -0.68 13.98
C SER A 70 12.64 -0.49 12.74
N SER A 71 12.14 0.13 11.65
CA SER A 71 12.88 0.25 10.38
C SER A 71 14.11 1.13 10.52
N LYS A 72 15.23 0.62 9.99
CA LYS A 72 16.50 1.36 9.90
C LYS A 72 16.55 2.30 8.69
N GLY A 73 15.52 2.30 7.85
CA GLY A 73 15.42 3.09 6.61
C GLY A 73 15.62 2.26 5.34
N GLY A 74 15.42 2.90 4.18
CA GLY A 74 15.54 2.25 2.87
C GLY A 74 14.29 1.54 2.40
N GLU A 75 13.22 1.54 3.17
CA GLU A 75 11.92 0.96 2.84
C GLU A 75 10.77 1.83 3.33
N VAL A 76 9.66 1.80 2.64
CA VAL A 76 8.38 2.42 3.03
C VAL A 76 7.21 1.54 2.62
N TRP A 77 6.06 1.70 3.28
CA TRP A 77 4.86 0.92 2.99
C TRP A 77 3.77 1.70 2.27
N SER A 78 3.89 3.00 2.23
CA SER A 78 3.18 3.95 1.35
C SER A 78 3.78 5.34 1.54
N GLY A 79 3.57 6.25 0.60
CA GLY A 79 4.08 7.60 0.73
C GLY A 79 3.69 8.50 -0.43
N THR A 80 4.09 9.76 -0.30
CA THR A 80 3.99 10.79 -1.34
C THR A 80 5.25 11.63 -1.38
N ASN A 81 5.59 12.15 -2.56
CA ASN A 81 6.76 12.99 -2.75
C ASN A 81 6.42 14.43 -3.19
N SER A 82 7.45 15.26 -3.28
CA SER A 82 7.32 16.69 -3.65
C SER A 82 6.87 16.91 -5.09
N ALA A 83 6.90 15.89 -5.95
CA ALA A 83 6.32 15.95 -7.29
C ALA A 83 4.82 15.58 -7.32
N GLY A 84 4.21 15.25 -6.17
CA GLY A 84 2.81 14.80 -6.08
C GLY A 84 2.58 13.35 -6.49
N PHE A 85 3.64 12.58 -6.68
CA PHE A 85 3.58 11.14 -6.91
C PHE A 85 3.30 10.43 -5.59
N CYS A 86 2.23 9.62 -5.54
CA CYS A 86 1.88 8.81 -4.39
C CYS A 86 1.93 7.34 -4.77
N ILE A 87 2.46 6.50 -3.87
CA ILE A 87 2.54 5.05 -4.07
C ILE A 87 2.20 4.29 -2.80
N MET A 88 1.55 3.14 -2.98
CA MET A 88 1.31 2.16 -1.94
C MET A 88 1.38 0.75 -2.52
N ASN A 89 1.45 -0.29 -1.66
CA ASN A 89 1.36 -1.68 -2.10
C ASN A 89 0.27 -2.47 -1.37
N THR A 90 -0.14 -3.59 -1.97
CA THR A 90 -0.71 -4.75 -1.28
C THR A 90 0.07 -5.99 -1.71
N ALA A 91 0.56 -6.80 -0.76
CA ALA A 91 1.20 -8.06 -1.08
C ALA A 91 0.19 -8.99 -1.80
N THR A 92 0.68 -9.78 -2.75
CA THR A 92 -0.13 -10.80 -3.44
C THR A 92 0.47 -12.19 -3.23
N TYR A 93 -0.27 -13.22 -3.59
CA TYR A 93 0.14 -14.62 -3.38
C TYR A 93 -0.21 -15.49 -4.58
N ASP A 94 -0.73 -14.87 -5.65
CA ASP A 94 -1.31 -15.54 -6.81
C ASP A 94 -0.61 -15.20 -8.14
N LEU A 95 0.49 -14.43 -8.09
CA LEU A 95 1.27 -14.04 -9.28
C LEU A 95 2.56 -14.84 -9.48
N LYS A 96 3.05 -15.53 -8.47
CA LYS A 96 4.35 -16.17 -8.51
C LYS A 96 4.35 -17.39 -9.43
N ASP A 97 5.13 -17.34 -10.51
CA ASP A 97 5.36 -18.41 -11.47
C ASP A 97 6.85 -18.82 -11.53
N ASP A 98 7.69 -18.33 -10.62
CA ASP A 98 9.12 -18.49 -10.63
C ASP A 98 9.66 -19.12 -9.33
N GLU A 99 10.87 -19.66 -9.38
CA GLU A 99 11.57 -20.25 -8.25
C GLU A 99 12.54 -19.25 -7.61
N VAL A 100 12.08 -18.04 -7.29
CA VAL A 100 12.89 -17.06 -6.57
C VAL A 100 12.96 -17.43 -5.09
N SER A 101 14.17 -17.43 -4.53
CA SER A 101 14.39 -17.73 -3.12
C SER A 101 13.68 -16.72 -2.21
N TYR A 102 13.14 -17.21 -1.09
CA TYR A 102 12.53 -16.34 -0.07
C TYR A 102 13.45 -15.22 0.41
N SER A 103 14.76 -15.45 0.47
CA SER A 103 15.75 -14.42 0.87
C SER A 103 15.89 -13.29 -0.14
N GLU A 104 15.40 -13.47 -1.37
CA GLU A 104 15.42 -12.47 -2.43
C GLU A 104 14.09 -11.75 -2.61
N MET A 105 13.05 -12.17 -1.87
CA MET A 105 11.70 -11.59 -1.90
C MET A 105 11.51 -10.47 -0.88
N ASP A 106 10.29 -9.93 -0.79
CA ASP A 106 9.85 -8.91 0.17
C ASP A 106 10.59 -7.56 -0.01
N LYS A 107 10.84 -7.17 -1.27
CA LYS A 107 11.52 -5.91 -1.62
C LYS A 107 10.57 -4.79 -2.03
N GLU A 108 9.27 -4.96 -1.87
CA GLU A 108 8.25 -3.97 -2.22
C GLU A 108 8.51 -2.62 -1.56
N GLY A 109 8.85 -2.64 -0.26
CA GLY A 109 9.18 -1.43 0.49
C GLY A 109 10.40 -0.69 -0.05
N ILE A 110 11.40 -1.43 -0.53
CA ILE A 110 12.62 -0.88 -1.17
C ILE A 110 12.28 -0.26 -2.53
N VAL A 111 11.44 -0.94 -3.32
CA VAL A 111 10.99 -0.42 -4.62
C VAL A 111 10.23 0.88 -4.44
N MET A 112 9.29 0.94 -3.48
CA MET A 112 8.52 2.16 -3.18
C MET A 112 9.41 3.29 -2.64
N PHE A 113 10.41 2.98 -1.81
CA PHE A 113 11.37 3.95 -1.33
C PHE A 113 12.13 4.62 -2.49
N LYS A 114 12.62 3.82 -3.44
CA LYS A 114 13.28 4.31 -4.65
C LYS A 114 12.33 5.12 -5.53
N ALA A 115 11.10 4.64 -5.71
CA ALA A 115 10.09 5.32 -6.52
C ALA A 115 9.77 6.71 -5.96
N LEU A 116 9.54 6.83 -4.65
CA LEU A 116 9.28 8.12 -4.01
C LEU A 116 10.44 9.10 -4.16
N GLY A 117 11.68 8.62 -4.14
CA GLY A 117 12.84 9.49 -4.33
C GLY A 117 13.12 9.92 -5.77
N GLN A 118 12.52 9.28 -6.79
CA GLN A 118 12.93 9.42 -8.19
C GLN A 118 11.80 9.63 -9.19
N CYS A 119 10.57 9.18 -8.91
CA CYS A 119 9.46 9.20 -9.85
C CYS A 119 8.58 10.43 -9.64
N ALA A 120 8.16 11.09 -10.73
CA ALA A 120 7.14 12.13 -10.73
C ALA A 120 5.79 11.61 -11.25
N ASP A 121 5.79 10.56 -12.05
CA ASP A 121 4.60 10.04 -12.71
C ASP A 121 4.66 8.51 -12.90
N LEU A 122 3.59 7.95 -13.47
CA LEU A 122 3.45 6.51 -13.72
C LEU A 122 4.52 5.99 -14.67
N ARG A 123 4.94 6.76 -15.67
CA ARG A 123 5.98 6.36 -16.63
C ARG A 123 7.36 6.30 -16.00
N ASP A 124 7.63 7.19 -15.04
CA ASP A 124 8.86 7.13 -14.25
C ASP A 124 8.93 5.83 -13.44
N PHE A 125 7.81 5.40 -12.87
CA PHE A 125 7.74 4.13 -12.15
C PHE A 125 7.98 2.92 -13.06
N GLU A 126 7.44 2.92 -14.26
CA GLU A 126 7.68 1.88 -15.27
C GLU A 126 9.18 1.82 -15.63
N ARG A 127 9.78 3.00 -15.92
CA ARG A 127 11.24 3.08 -16.20
C ARG A 127 12.09 2.64 -15.01
N LEU A 128 11.68 2.97 -13.79
CA LEU A 128 12.36 2.50 -12.59
C LEU A 128 12.34 0.98 -12.51
N LEU A 129 11.17 0.33 -12.62
CA LEU A 129 11.06 -1.13 -12.59
C LEU A 129 11.95 -1.78 -13.65
N GLU A 130 11.92 -1.28 -14.90
CA GLU A 130 12.72 -1.80 -16.01
C GLU A 130 14.22 -1.63 -15.78
N SER A 131 14.65 -0.62 -15.03
CA SER A 131 16.06 -0.37 -14.70
C SER A 131 16.60 -1.25 -13.57
N LEU A 132 15.73 -1.85 -12.77
CA LEU A 132 16.15 -2.69 -11.64
C LEU A 132 16.64 -4.07 -12.12
N PRO A 133 17.67 -4.62 -11.49
CA PRO A 133 18.13 -5.98 -11.79
C PRO A 133 17.03 -6.99 -11.42
N LYS A 134 16.82 -7.96 -12.31
CA LYS A 134 15.89 -9.08 -12.07
C LYS A 134 16.63 -10.26 -11.41
N PRO A 135 15.96 -11.03 -10.54
CA PRO A 135 14.56 -10.87 -10.09
C PRO A 135 14.38 -9.63 -9.21
N TRP A 136 13.23 -8.94 -9.34
CA TRP A 136 12.94 -7.74 -8.56
C TRP A 136 12.70 -8.01 -7.08
N GLY A 137 12.39 -9.25 -6.71
CA GLY A 137 12.08 -9.66 -5.36
C GLY A 137 10.71 -9.16 -4.89
N VAL A 138 9.75 -9.06 -5.82
CA VAL A 138 8.43 -8.47 -5.60
C VAL A 138 7.33 -9.43 -6.03
N GLU A 139 6.27 -9.51 -5.22
CA GLU A 139 4.99 -10.08 -5.58
C GLU A 139 3.89 -9.21 -4.97
N ALA A 140 3.44 -8.19 -5.70
CA ALA A 140 2.54 -7.17 -5.15
C ALA A 140 1.70 -6.46 -6.20
N ASN A 141 0.59 -5.88 -5.74
CA ASN A 141 -0.04 -4.76 -6.43
C ASN A 141 0.57 -3.46 -5.92
N PHE A 142 1.00 -2.57 -6.80
CA PHE A 142 1.29 -1.18 -6.47
C PHE A 142 0.15 -0.29 -6.98
N GLY A 143 -0.41 0.54 -6.09
CA GLY A 143 -1.33 1.61 -6.47
C GLY A 143 -0.57 2.91 -6.55
N ILE A 144 -0.85 3.69 -7.60
CA ILE A 144 -0.16 4.96 -7.88
C ILE A 144 -1.18 5.99 -8.35
N ILE A 145 -1.03 7.22 -7.83
CA ILE A 145 -1.64 8.43 -8.39
C ILE A 145 -0.54 9.49 -8.55
N ASP A 146 -0.67 10.38 -9.52
CA ASP A 146 0.32 11.42 -9.80
C ASP A 146 -0.28 12.82 -10.03
N ALA A 147 0.59 13.82 -10.15
CA ALA A 147 0.19 15.21 -10.36
C ALA A 147 -0.30 15.52 -11.79
N LYS A 148 -0.26 14.54 -12.70
CA LYS A 148 -0.89 14.62 -14.03
C LYS A 148 -2.35 14.17 -13.99
N GLY A 149 -2.84 13.72 -12.84
CA GLY A 149 -4.18 13.16 -12.64
C GLY A 149 -4.31 11.71 -13.08
N GLU A 150 -3.20 11.04 -13.44
CA GLU A 150 -3.18 9.62 -13.76
C GLU A 150 -3.31 8.78 -12.49
N ALA A 151 -3.99 7.63 -12.60
CA ALA A 151 -4.21 6.73 -11.50
C ALA A 151 -4.24 5.28 -12.01
N ALA A 152 -3.41 4.40 -11.45
CA ALA A 152 -3.34 3.01 -11.88
C ALA A 152 -2.93 2.05 -10.76
N TYR A 153 -3.28 0.77 -10.96
CA TYR A 153 -2.65 -0.34 -10.26
C TYR A 153 -1.71 -1.09 -11.19
N TYR A 154 -0.60 -1.53 -10.62
CA TYR A 154 0.39 -2.39 -11.25
C TYR A 154 0.44 -3.73 -10.52
N GLU A 155 0.11 -4.82 -11.20
CA GLU A 155 0.35 -6.17 -10.74
C GLU A 155 1.78 -6.54 -11.11
N VAL A 156 2.66 -6.73 -10.13
CA VAL A 156 4.10 -6.89 -10.34
C VAL A 156 4.56 -8.21 -9.74
N ASN A 157 5.26 -9.01 -10.53
CA ASN A 157 6.02 -10.17 -10.08
C ASN A 157 7.53 -9.93 -10.24
N ASN A 158 8.34 -10.95 -10.08
CA ASN A 158 9.81 -10.85 -10.14
C ASN A 158 10.38 -10.40 -11.50
N TYR A 159 9.63 -10.50 -12.59
CA TYR A 159 10.16 -10.32 -13.95
C TYR A 159 9.34 -9.40 -14.83
N SER A 160 8.08 -9.14 -14.48
CA SER A 160 7.13 -8.40 -15.30
C SER A 160 6.10 -7.65 -14.47
N TYR A 161 5.39 -6.74 -15.13
CA TYR A 161 4.24 -6.04 -14.56
C TYR A 161 3.09 -5.94 -15.55
N ARG A 162 1.89 -5.72 -15.03
CA ARG A 162 0.69 -5.35 -15.79
C ARG A 162 0.08 -4.11 -15.19
N ARG A 163 -0.21 -3.11 -16.01
CA ARG A 163 -0.86 -1.84 -15.62
C ARG A 163 -2.36 -1.94 -15.86
N PHE A 164 -3.13 -1.42 -14.90
CA PHE A 164 -4.57 -1.26 -14.95
C PHE A 164 -4.92 0.19 -14.61
N ASP A 165 -5.31 0.97 -15.64
CA ASP A 165 -5.69 2.37 -15.45
C ASP A 165 -7.08 2.46 -14.83
N VAL A 166 -7.21 3.16 -13.70
CA VAL A 166 -8.48 3.30 -12.98
C VAL A 166 -9.51 4.09 -13.78
N ALA A 167 -9.05 4.99 -14.65
CA ALA A 167 -9.93 5.75 -15.54
C ALA A 167 -10.71 4.86 -16.55
N ASN A 168 -10.28 3.62 -16.77
CA ASN A 168 -10.96 2.65 -17.64
C ASN A 168 -12.01 1.82 -16.91
N GLU A 169 -12.14 1.95 -15.58
CA GLU A 169 -13.16 1.24 -14.82
C GLU A 169 -14.52 1.94 -14.96
N PRO A 170 -15.60 1.21 -15.30
CA PRO A 170 -16.93 1.78 -15.50
C PRO A 170 -17.46 2.54 -14.27
N GLU A 171 -17.14 2.07 -13.07
CA GLU A 171 -17.54 2.66 -11.80
C GLU A 171 -16.67 3.87 -11.39
N GLY A 172 -15.59 4.14 -12.13
CA GLY A 172 -14.63 5.20 -11.84
C GLY A 172 -13.71 4.93 -10.65
N TYR A 173 -13.74 3.72 -10.11
CA TYR A 173 -12.84 3.28 -9.03
C TYR A 173 -12.38 1.84 -9.19
N MET A 174 -11.28 1.49 -8.52
CA MET A 174 -10.77 0.13 -8.43
C MET A 174 -10.48 -0.22 -6.98
N VAL A 175 -10.92 -1.42 -6.56
CA VAL A 175 -10.56 -2.04 -5.28
C VAL A 175 -9.50 -3.10 -5.50
N VAL A 176 -8.49 -3.13 -4.63
CA VAL A 176 -7.45 -4.17 -4.64
C VAL A 176 -7.18 -4.63 -3.20
N THR A 177 -7.02 -5.94 -3.03
CA THR A 177 -6.61 -6.55 -1.76
C THR A 177 -5.34 -7.39 -1.96
N ASN A 178 -5.30 -8.63 -1.49
CA ASN A 178 -4.11 -9.48 -1.60
C ASN A 178 -4.22 -10.55 -2.69
N PHE A 179 -4.86 -10.21 -3.77
CA PHE A 179 -4.90 -10.99 -5.00
C PHE A 179 -4.88 -10.06 -6.23
N THR A 180 -4.68 -10.65 -7.38
CA THR A 180 -4.56 -9.94 -8.66
C THR A 180 -5.66 -10.35 -9.63
N ARG A 181 -5.89 -9.54 -10.65
CA ARG A 181 -6.81 -9.87 -11.76
C ARG A 181 -6.23 -10.94 -12.65
N SER A 182 -4.89 -10.92 -12.84
CA SER A 182 -4.18 -11.80 -13.77
C SER A 182 -3.62 -13.07 -13.12
N GLY A 183 -3.69 -13.20 -11.80
CA GLY A 183 -3.11 -14.31 -11.06
C GLY A 183 -4.00 -15.55 -10.99
N ARG A 184 -3.54 -16.54 -10.25
CA ARG A 184 -4.20 -17.86 -10.11
C ARG A 184 -5.38 -17.77 -9.12
N PRO A 185 -6.64 -17.99 -9.57
CA PRO A 185 -7.82 -17.82 -8.69
C PRO A 185 -7.80 -18.66 -7.42
N ALA A 186 -7.21 -19.86 -7.47
CA ALA A 186 -7.14 -20.78 -6.31
C ALA A 186 -6.22 -20.27 -5.18
N GLU A 187 -5.35 -19.31 -5.46
CA GLU A 187 -4.36 -18.77 -4.52
C GLU A 187 -4.73 -17.39 -3.99
N ARG A 188 -5.86 -16.83 -4.40
CA ARG A 188 -6.35 -15.51 -3.97
C ARG A 188 -6.54 -15.42 -2.47
N LYS A 189 -6.17 -14.28 -1.91
CA LYS A 189 -6.38 -13.93 -0.50
C LYS A 189 -7.12 -12.60 -0.37
N GLY A 190 -8.02 -12.50 0.60
CA GLY A 190 -8.74 -11.25 0.88
C GLY A 190 -9.91 -10.96 -0.04
N GLU A 191 -10.51 -11.97 -0.66
CA GLU A 191 -11.75 -11.83 -1.46
C GLU A 191 -12.92 -11.33 -0.60
N ASP A 192 -12.97 -11.71 0.67
CA ASP A 192 -13.95 -11.23 1.66
C ASP A 192 -13.85 -9.71 1.88
N ARG A 193 -12.61 -9.19 2.01
CA ARG A 193 -12.35 -7.76 2.15
C ARG A 193 -12.61 -7.00 0.86
N PHE A 194 -12.27 -7.59 -0.28
CA PHE A 194 -12.61 -7.05 -1.59
C PHE A 194 -14.12 -6.90 -1.74
N ALA A 195 -14.88 -7.97 -1.49
CA ALA A 195 -16.35 -7.95 -1.60
C ALA A 195 -16.97 -6.89 -0.68
N LYS A 196 -16.47 -6.79 0.57
CA LYS A 196 -16.94 -5.79 1.53
C LYS A 196 -16.63 -4.36 1.09
N ALA A 197 -15.43 -4.09 0.60
CA ALA A 197 -15.07 -2.76 0.08
C ALA A 197 -15.91 -2.36 -1.13
N VAL A 198 -16.16 -3.28 -2.06
CA VAL A 198 -17.04 -3.05 -3.23
C VAL A 198 -18.48 -2.79 -2.78
N GLU A 199 -19.02 -3.54 -1.81
CA GLU A 199 -20.35 -3.31 -1.23
C GLU A 199 -20.48 -1.87 -0.69
N ILE A 200 -19.48 -1.43 0.08
CA ILE A 200 -19.45 -0.09 0.67
C ILE A 200 -19.42 1.00 -0.42
N LEU A 201 -18.53 0.84 -1.40
CA LEU A 201 -18.36 1.83 -2.48
C LEU A 201 -19.61 1.94 -3.38
N LYS A 202 -20.33 0.84 -3.60
CA LYS A 202 -21.63 0.89 -4.30
C LYS A 202 -22.70 1.73 -3.60
N GLY A 203 -22.61 1.86 -2.29
CA GLY A 203 -23.50 2.72 -1.49
C GLY A 203 -22.98 4.14 -1.27
N MET A 204 -21.78 4.47 -1.80
CA MET A 204 -21.11 5.76 -1.61
C MET A 204 -21.27 6.63 -2.85
N ASP A 205 -21.48 7.93 -2.66
CA ASP A 205 -21.38 8.89 -3.77
C ASP A 205 -19.90 9.08 -4.16
N ILE A 206 -19.46 8.34 -5.17
CA ILE A 206 -18.07 8.35 -5.65
C ILE A 206 -17.67 9.74 -6.16
N SER A 207 -18.63 10.51 -6.69
CA SER A 207 -18.33 11.83 -7.27
C SER A 207 -17.82 12.85 -6.23
N THR A 208 -18.14 12.64 -4.96
CA THR A 208 -17.74 13.52 -3.85
C THR A 208 -16.88 12.79 -2.79
N ALA A 209 -16.71 11.48 -2.91
CA ALA A 209 -15.99 10.67 -1.93
C ALA A 209 -14.51 11.08 -1.81
N GLY A 210 -14.11 11.54 -0.63
CA GLY A 210 -12.75 11.92 -0.28
C GLY A 210 -12.20 11.13 0.90
N HIS A 211 -11.24 11.71 1.60
CA HIS A 211 -10.60 11.04 2.74
C HIS A 211 -11.58 10.65 3.85
N LYS A 212 -12.59 11.48 4.15
CA LYS A 212 -13.57 11.21 5.22
C LYS A 212 -14.40 9.98 4.90
N GLU A 213 -14.97 9.93 3.69
CA GLU A 213 -15.85 8.87 3.23
C GLU A 213 -15.08 7.55 3.16
N LEU A 214 -13.85 7.56 2.62
CA LEU A 214 -13.01 6.36 2.51
C LEU A 214 -12.51 5.87 3.88
N LEU A 215 -12.01 6.75 4.75
CA LEU A 215 -11.54 6.34 6.08
C LEU A 215 -12.70 5.84 6.95
N ASN A 216 -13.83 6.52 6.96
CA ASN A 216 -14.99 6.12 7.76
C ASN A 216 -15.71 4.90 7.16
N GLY A 217 -15.90 4.88 5.84
CA GLY A 217 -16.63 3.81 5.15
C GLY A 217 -15.82 2.52 4.99
N ILE A 218 -14.51 2.60 4.68
CA ILE A 218 -13.68 1.44 4.43
C ILE A 218 -12.85 1.08 5.67
N SER A 219 -11.96 1.96 6.11
CA SER A 219 -10.99 1.61 7.16
C SER A 219 -11.61 1.38 8.53
N ARG A 220 -12.78 1.95 8.80
CA ARG A 220 -13.54 1.82 10.06
C ARG A 220 -14.77 0.93 9.96
N SER A 221 -14.96 0.23 8.84
CA SER A 221 -16.17 -0.57 8.57
C SER A 221 -16.33 -1.83 9.45
N GLY A 222 -15.34 -2.15 10.28
CA GLY A 222 -15.29 -3.40 11.01
C GLY A 222 -14.78 -4.57 10.15
N LYS A 223 -14.97 -5.80 10.67
CA LYS A 223 -14.56 -7.02 9.94
C LYS A 223 -15.37 -7.18 8.65
N PRO A 224 -14.74 -7.73 7.60
CA PRO A 224 -13.40 -8.31 7.55
C PRO A 224 -12.26 -7.32 7.29
N ILE A 225 -12.52 -6.03 7.00
CA ILE A 225 -11.49 -5.06 6.64
C ILE A 225 -10.70 -4.66 7.88
N MET A 226 -11.38 -4.05 8.88
CA MET A 226 -10.76 -3.66 10.13
C MET A 226 -10.55 -4.89 11.04
N ARG A 227 -9.31 -5.14 11.44
CA ARG A 227 -8.90 -6.32 12.24
C ARG A 227 -7.94 -5.93 13.35
N ASP A 228 -7.64 -6.85 14.25
CA ASP A 228 -6.71 -6.64 15.37
C ASP A 228 -5.26 -6.34 14.91
N ILE A 229 -4.93 -6.67 13.66
CA ILE A 229 -3.65 -6.38 13.01
C ILE A 229 -3.67 -5.15 12.11
N SER A 230 -4.75 -4.36 12.13
CA SER A 230 -4.85 -3.10 11.38
C SER A 230 -4.01 -2.02 12.07
N ALA A 231 -2.90 -1.66 11.45
CA ALA A 231 -1.85 -0.83 12.03
C ALA A 231 -1.86 0.62 11.56
N SER A 232 -2.48 0.90 10.41
CA SER A 232 -2.57 2.26 9.87
C SER A 232 -3.54 2.33 8.69
N SER A 233 -3.96 3.55 8.36
CA SER A 233 -4.65 3.86 7.11
C SER A 233 -4.21 5.22 6.59
N ILE A 234 -4.03 5.35 5.28
CA ILE A 234 -3.68 6.61 4.63
C ILE A 234 -4.57 6.81 3.42
N VAL A 235 -5.11 8.02 3.28
CA VAL A 235 -5.75 8.48 2.05
C VAL A 235 -4.91 9.60 1.46
N PHE A 236 -4.45 9.40 0.23
CA PHE A 236 -3.81 10.43 -0.56
C PHE A 236 -4.87 11.14 -1.40
N GLU A 237 -4.96 12.45 -1.27
CA GLU A 237 -5.73 13.32 -2.17
C GLU A 237 -4.73 14.01 -3.10
N GLY A 238 -4.81 13.65 -4.38
CA GLY A 238 -3.95 14.19 -5.42
C GLY A 238 -4.32 15.62 -5.83
N VAL A 239 -3.60 16.14 -6.80
CA VAL A 239 -3.80 17.47 -7.37
C VAL A 239 -4.39 17.37 -8.78
N LEU A 240 -4.88 18.49 -9.29
CA LEU A 240 -5.26 18.61 -10.71
C LEU A 240 -4.01 18.76 -11.59
N PRO A 241 -4.07 18.34 -12.86
CA PRO A 241 -3.01 18.62 -13.82
C PRO A 241 -2.69 20.12 -13.89
N GLY A 242 -1.40 20.46 -13.69
CA GLY A 242 -0.93 21.84 -13.68
C GLY A 242 -1.07 22.58 -12.34
N GLU A 243 -1.66 21.97 -11.32
CA GLU A 243 -1.60 22.48 -9.95
C GLU A 243 -0.23 22.26 -9.33
N ASP A 244 0.06 23.04 -8.29
CA ASP A 244 1.25 22.83 -7.45
C ASP A 244 1.21 21.47 -6.76
N PRO A 245 2.14 20.55 -7.07
CA PRO A 245 2.20 19.21 -6.46
C PRO A 245 2.28 19.22 -4.94
N SER A 246 2.80 20.28 -4.32
CA SER A 246 2.89 20.45 -2.86
C SER A 246 1.52 20.49 -2.16
N LYS A 247 0.45 20.67 -2.93
CA LYS A 247 -0.93 20.60 -2.42
C LYS A 247 -1.42 19.17 -2.16
N THR A 248 -0.73 18.15 -2.67
CA THR A 248 -1.02 16.74 -2.34
C THR A 248 -1.05 16.51 -0.84
N VAL A 249 -2.09 15.85 -0.34
CA VAL A 249 -2.30 15.61 1.09
C VAL A 249 -2.34 14.12 1.37
N ALA A 250 -1.59 13.69 2.39
CA ALA A 250 -1.67 12.35 2.98
C ALA A 250 -2.44 12.40 4.31
N TRP A 251 -3.73 12.05 4.29
CA TRP A 251 -4.56 11.93 5.48
C TRP A 251 -4.22 10.63 6.20
N THR A 252 -3.42 10.72 7.25
CA THR A 252 -2.77 9.57 7.88
C THR A 252 -3.37 9.22 9.21
N VAL A 253 -3.72 7.95 9.39
CA VAL A 253 -4.09 7.32 10.66
C VAL A 253 -2.97 6.38 11.05
N LEU A 254 -2.36 6.56 12.21
CA LEU A 254 -1.44 5.61 12.84
C LEU A 254 -2.15 4.86 13.97
N GLY A 255 -1.86 3.57 14.09
CA GLY A 255 -2.55 2.67 14.99
C GLY A 255 -3.90 2.20 14.44
N CYS A 256 -4.74 1.69 15.34
CA CYS A 256 -6.07 1.16 15.00
C CYS A 256 -6.98 2.27 14.43
N PRO A 257 -7.48 2.15 13.19
CA PRO A 257 -8.25 3.21 12.55
C PRO A 257 -9.55 3.61 13.28
N THR A 258 -10.15 2.70 14.03
CA THR A 258 -11.41 2.97 14.77
C THR A 258 -11.22 3.81 16.02
N THR A 259 -10.01 3.86 16.56
CA THR A 259 -9.69 4.57 17.80
C THR A 259 -8.70 5.73 17.63
N SER A 260 -8.18 5.90 16.41
CA SER A 260 -7.20 6.93 16.08
C SER A 260 -7.80 8.04 15.20
N VAL A 261 -7.22 9.23 15.26
CA VAL A 261 -7.57 10.36 14.39
C VAL A 261 -6.75 10.34 13.10
N TYR A 262 -7.25 10.94 12.04
CA TYR A 262 -6.48 11.17 10.82
C TYR A 262 -5.90 12.58 10.81
N ILE A 263 -4.62 12.67 10.44
CA ILE A 263 -3.83 13.89 10.42
C ILE A 263 -3.41 14.20 8.98
N PRO A 264 -3.65 15.42 8.46
CA PRO A 264 -3.16 15.82 7.14
C PRO A 264 -1.65 16.05 7.18
N LEU A 265 -0.92 15.38 6.30
CA LEU A 265 0.52 15.55 6.11
C LEU A 265 0.81 15.97 4.68
N LYS A 266 1.86 16.78 4.51
CA LYS A 266 2.40 17.23 3.22
C LYS A 266 3.92 17.13 3.23
N VAL A 267 4.53 17.18 2.04
CA VAL A 267 5.98 17.09 1.88
C VAL A 267 6.61 18.48 2.01
N PHE A 268 6.80 18.96 3.26
CA PHE A 268 7.43 20.27 3.54
C PHE A 268 8.73 20.17 4.34
N GLY A 269 9.12 18.96 4.79
CA GLY A 269 10.28 18.73 5.63
C GLY A 269 9.94 17.98 6.91
N SER A 270 10.95 17.54 7.63
CA SER A 270 10.79 16.72 8.86
C SER A 270 10.01 17.43 9.96
N ASP A 271 10.12 18.76 10.04
CA ASP A 271 9.50 19.56 11.10
C ASP A 271 7.99 19.67 10.96
N HIS A 272 7.46 19.39 9.78
CA HIS A 272 6.02 19.40 9.50
C HIS A 272 5.30 18.09 9.88
N ILE A 273 6.02 17.03 10.23
CA ILE A 273 5.42 15.83 10.79
C ILE A 273 5.32 16.02 12.30
N PRO A 274 4.12 15.92 12.90
CA PRO A 274 3.95 16.01 14.35
C PRO A 274 4.83 15.01 15.11
N SER A 275 5.37 15.36 16.26
CA SER A 275 6.30 14.51 17.01
C SER A 275 5.71 13.14 17.35
N PHE A 276 4.44 13.08 17.76
CA PHE A 276 3.75 11.83 18.08
C PHE A 276 3.52 10.89 16.87
N MET A 277 3.85 11.33 15.66
CA MET A 277 3.82 10.49 14.45
C MET A 277 5.22 10.05 14.00
N LYS A 278 6.28 10.52 14.66
CA LYS A 278 7.69 10.25 14.32
C LYS A 278 8.37 9.26 15.28
N ASP A 279 7.81 9.07 16.49
CA ASP A 279 8.42 8.33 17.59
C ASP A 279 7.67 7.03 17.89
#